data_f37018b3ca3c7834ece3961929cd7d4c
#
_entry.id   f37018b3ca3c7834ece3961929cd7d4c
#
_cell.length_a   1.000
_cell.length_b   1.000
_cell.length_c   1.000
_cell.angle_alpha   90.00
_cell.angle_beta   90.00
_cell.angle_gamma   90.00
#
_symmetry.space_group_name_H-M   'P 1'
#
loop_
_entity.id
_entity.type
_entity.pdbx_description
1 polymer ?
#
loop_
_entity_poly.entity_id
_entity_poly.type
_entity_poly.pdbx_seq_one_letter_code
_entity_poly.pdbx_strand_id
1 'polypeptide(L)'
;VKEIEEQIYSSPDYVGRSTMGSTRLVNPLNQLGFLVSYHFKTGVFEGADKISGETLRDHYNVKVKACGSCPLPCSRFYVIKSGRFAGLAGEGPEYETLGSIGSRCGVDDIEAILKANDKLNRYGMDSITTGEVIALAMECYERGLLTKEQLGGLDLTWGNAEAVLTLIDMIAYKKGIGEKMAYGAKKFGEFVGQGADKLAAQVKGLEIIAGEPRGMKAFALTYAVSSRGADHLRAEPMFEFSNNAELAVKRFGAKEAAFRLEYKAKGRVVKYYEECAALADSLTMCKNISAMLDGAPRYYELEEVASRLLKAAVGWDMSPRDVLQMGERIINIERAFVVREGITRKDDTLPERFLKEPLPPECGPSAGSIVELEPMLDEYYEVRGWDKKTGIPKRSTLERLDLKYVADDLASYGKLAD
;
A
#
# COMPACT_ATOMS: atom_id res chain seq x y z
N VAL A 1 -11.23 26.40 7.88
CA VAL A 1 -10.65 25.42 8.81
C VAL A 1 -11.76 24.70 9.56
N LYS A 2 -12.63 25.40 10.34
CA LYS A 2 -13.70 24.75 11.14
C LYS A 2 -14.61 23.82 10.35
N GLU A 3 -15.06 24.21 9.15
CA GLU A 3 -15.90 23.36 8.30
C GLU A 3 -15.19 22.04 7.90
N ILE A 4 -13.88 22.11 7.64
CA ILE A 4 -13.06 20.92 7.31
C ILE A 4 -12.89 20.02 8.54
N GLU A 5 -12.66 20.62 9.71
CA GLU A 5 -12.60 19.88 10.98
C GLU A 5 -13.92 19.18 11.28
N GLU A 6 -15.05 19.89 11.12
CA GLU A 6 -16.39 19.30 11.29
C GLU A 6 -16.65 18.14 10.32
N GLN A 7 -16.18 18.26 9.08
CA GLN A 7 -16.26 17.16 8.09
C GLN A 7 -15.45 15.96 8.56
N ILE A 8 -14.21 16.15 9.03
CA ILE A 8 -13.36 15.10 9.57
C ILE A 8 -14.05 14.41 10.77
N TYR A 9 -14.54 15.18 11.73
CA TYR A 9 -15.20 14.64 12.92
C TYR A 9 -16.51 13.89 12.60
N SER A 10 -17.20 14.27 11.54
CA SER A 10 -18.44 13.63 11.09
C SER A 10 -18.20 12.36 10.25
N SER A 11 -16.97 12.06 9.90
CA SER A 11 -16.64 10.84 9.16
C SER A 11 -16.99 9.59 9.97
N PRO A 12 -17.70 8.61 9.38
CA PRO A 12 -18.02 7.35 10.08
C PRO A 12 -16.78 6.60 10.58
N ASP A 13 -15.64 6.81 9.94
CA ASP A 13 -14.37 6.16 10.27
C ASP A 13 -13.57 6.90 11.36
N TYR A 14 -14.02 8.10 11.78
CA TYR A 14 -13.27 8.94 12.74
C TYR A 14 -13.00 8.23 14.06
N VAL A 15 -14.02 7.60 14.65
CA VAL A 15 -13.90 6.91 15.95
C VAL A 15 -12.90 5.76 15.87
N GLY A 16 -12.99 4.93 14.83
CA GLY A 16 -12.05 3.81 14.64
C GLY A 16 -10.61 4.30 14.45
N ARG A 17 -10.42 5.31 13.59
CA ARG A 17 -9.08 5.89 13.36
C ARG A 17 -8.52 6.59 14.57
N SER A 18 -9.33 7.35 15.31
CA SER A 18 -8.87 8.11 16.47
C SER A 18 -8.54 7.23 17.68
N THR A 19 -9.09 6.03 17.76
CA THR A 19 -8.86 5.10 18.88
C THR A 19 -7.82 4.03 18.57
N MET A 20 -7.81 3.50 17.34
CA MET A 20 -6.95 2.39 16.93
C MET A 20 -6.02 2.71 15.77
N GLY A 21 -6.20 3.85 15.09
CA GLY A 21 -5.42 4.18 13.89
C GLY A 21 -5.63 3.16 12.77
N SER A 22 -4.59 2.88 12.00
CA SER A 22 -4.64 1.90 10.91
C SER A 22 -4.77 0.45 11.41
N THR A 23 -4.38 0.15 12.65
CA THR A 23 -4.44 -1.24 13.20
C THR A 23 -5.86 -1.79 13.30
N ARG A 24 -6.89 -0.91 13.29
CA ARG A 24 -8.31 -1.29 13.19
C ARG A 24 -8.65 -2.14 11.97
N LEU A 25 -7.77 -2.17 10.96
CA LEU A 25 -8.00 -2.90 9.72
C LEU A 25 -7.77 -4.41 9.83
N VAL A 26 -7.05 -4.91 10.82
CA VAL A 26 -6.69 -6.34 10.93
C VAL A 26 -7.94 -7.23 10.89
N ASN A 27 -8.87 -7.04 11.80
CA ASN A 27 -10.07 -7.88 11.91
C ASN A 27 -11.02 -7.73 10.70
N PRO A 28 -11.35 -6.53 10.20
CA PRO A 28 -12.17 -6.38 8.99
C PRO A 28 -11.56 -7.04 7.76
N LEU A 29 -10.25 -6.90 7.53
CA LEU A 29 -9.59 -7.53 6.38
C LEU A 29 -9.57 -9.06 6.50
N ASN A 30 -9.38 -9.58 7.72
CA ASN A 30 -9.47 -11.01 8.00
C ASN A 30 -10.87 -11.56 7.72
N GLN A 31 -11.91 -10.88 8.18
CA GLN A 31 -13.31 -11.27 7.94
C GLN A 31 -13.69 -11.22 6.45
N LEU A 32 -13.12 -10.30 5.70
CA LEU A 32 -13.33 -10.17 4.26
C LEU A 32 -12.47 -11.14 3.44
N GLY A 33 -11.57 -11.90 4.09
CA GLY A 33 -10.74 -12.92 3.47
C GLY A 33 -9.61 -12.36 2.60
N PHE A 34 -9.03 -11.22 2.99
CA PHE A 34 -7.86 -10.67 2.32
C PHE A 34 -6.84 -9.99 3.26
N LEU A 35 -6.77 -10.44 4.52
CA LEU A 35 -5.61 -10.17 5.38
C LEU A 35 -4.42 -11.01 4.90
N VAL A 36 -3.36 -10.35 4.46
CA VAL A 36 -2.17 -11.06 3.96
C VAL A 36 -1.61 -12.01 5.01
N SER A 37 -1.58 -13.32 4.71
CA SER A 37 -1.17 -14.36 5.63
C SER A 37 -0.24 -15.35 4.95
N TYR A 38 0.80 -15.82 5.68
CA TYR A 38 1.74 -16.83 5.20
C TYR A 38 2.27 -16.52 3.79
N HIS A 39 2.83 -15.32 3.60
CA HIS A 39 3.37 -14.86 2.32
C HIS A 39 2.35 -14.95 1.17
N PHE A 40 1.14 -14.39 1.38
CA PHE A 40 0.03 -14.37 0.41
C PHE A 40 -0.52 -15.76 0.03
N LYS A 41 -0.30 -16.81 0.83
CA LYS A 41 -0.93 -18.11 0.58
C LYS A 41 -2.42 -18.08 0.84
N THR A 42 -2.85 -17.31 1.83
CA THR A 42 -4.26 -17.12 2.17
C THR A 42 -4.52 -15.67 2.60
N GLY A 43 -5.79 -15.29 2.57
CA GLY A 43 -6.28 -14.01 3.08
C GLY A 43 -6.89 -14.10 4.47
N VAL A 44 -6.70 -15.23 5.18
CA VAL A 44 -7.24 -15.46 6.54
C VAL A 44 -6.11 -15.89 7.46
N PHE A 45 -6.05 -15.26 8.62
CA PHE A 45 -5.10 -15.56 9.69
C PHE A 45 -5.85 -15.93 10.97
N GLU A 46 -5.63 -17.13 11.47
CA GLU A 46 -6.26 -17.64 12.69
C GLU A 46 -5.86 -16.85 13.94
N GLY A 47 -4.67 -16.25 13.95
CA GLY A 47 -4.15 -15.41 15.02
C GLY A 47 -4.57 -13.93 14.93
N ALA A 48 -5.46 -13.54 14.00
CA ALA A 48 -5.79 -12.14 13.74
C ALA A 48 -6.24 -11.36 14.99
N ASP A 49 -7.10 -11.94 15.80
CA ASP A 49 -7.56 -11.29 17.06
C ASP A 49 -6.42 -10.99 18.01
N LYS A 50 -5.41 -11.86 18.09
CA LYS A 50 -4.25 -11.69 18.99
C LYS A 50 -3.38 -10.50 18.60
N ILE A 51 -3.34 -10.15 17.30
CA ILE A 51 -2.53 -9.05 16.77
C ILE A 51 -3.39 -7.85 16.32
N SER A 52 -4.67 -7.82 16.72
CA SER A 52 -5.62 -6.80 16.27
C SER A 52 -5.42 -5.45 16.95
N GLY A 53 -6.02 -4.40 16.34
CA GLY A 53 -6.08 -3.07 16.94
C GLY A 53 -6.84 -3.05 18.25
N GLU A 54 -7.84 -3.90 18.40
CA GLU A 54 -8.61 -4.10 19.62
C GLU A 54 -7.72 -4.65 20.74
N THR A 55 -6.96 -5.71 20.48
CA THR A 55 -6.00 -6.29 21.45
C THR A 55 -4.93 -5.27 21.84
N LEU A 56 -4.39 -4.53 20.86
CA LEU A 56 -3.42 -3.47 21.14
C LEU A 56 -4.01 -2.36 22.00
N ARG A 57 -5.24 -1.89 21.71
CA ARG A 57 -5.94 -0.85 22.47
C ARG A 57 -6.20 -1.29 23.91
N ASP A 58 -6.69 -2.50 24.10
CA ASP A 58 -7.22 -2.95 25.39
C ASP A 58 -6.12 -3.39 26.37
N HIS A 59 -4.97 -3.85 25.84
CA HIS A 59 -3.91 -4.42 26.68
C HIS A 59 -2.62 -3.62 26.73
N TYR A 60 -2.28 -2.87 25.67
CA TYR A 60 -0.95 -2.24 25.54
C TYR A 60 -0.99 -0.73 25.41
N ASN A 61 -2.03 -0.15 24.81
CA ASN A 61 -2.12 1.28 24.61
C ASN A 61 -2.32 2.02 25.93
N VAL A 62 -1.49 3.03 26.14
CA VAL A 62 -1.61 3.91 27.32
C VAL A 62 -2.03 5.33 26.93
N LYS A 63 -1.85 5.73 25.66
CA LYS A 63 -2.21 7.06 25.17
C LYS A 63 -2.39 7.06 23.65
N VAL A 64 -3.45 7.70 23.16
CA VAL A 64 -3.57 8.12 21.77
C VAL A 64 -2.81 9.43 21.55
N LYS A 65 -2.24 9.63 20.35
CA LYS A 65 -1.43 10.78 20.00
C LYS A 65 -1.87 11.34 18.64
N ALA A 66 -1.79 12.65 18.49
CA ALA A 66 -1.92 13.34 17.22
C ALA A 66 -0.60 14.00 16.82
N CYS A 67 -0.38 14.20 15.53
CA CYS A 67 0.65 15.11 15.02
C CYS A 67 0.32 16.55 15.42
N GLY A 68 1.31 17.44 15.36
CA GLY A 68 1.12 18.85 15.69
C GLY A 68 -0.04 19.48 14.88
N SER A 69 -1.00 20.07 15.57
CA SER A 69 -2.20 20.73 15.00
C SER A 69 -3.10 19.82 14.14
N CYS A 70 -2.98 18.48 14.24
CA CYS A 70 -3.82 17.55 13.52
C CYS A 70 -5.12 17.25 14.30
N PRO A 71 -6.32 17.32 13.67
CA PRO A 71 -7.59 17.01 14.34
C PRO A 71 -7.81 15.49 14.54
N LEU A 72 -6.97 14.63 13.92
CA LEU A 72 -7.10 13.19 13.98
C LEU A 72 -5.98 12.56 14.82
N PRO A 73 -6.23 12.11 16.07
CA PRO A 73 -5.23 11.43 16.90
C PRO A 73 -5.08 9.95 16.49
N CYS A 74 -4.51 9.69 15.31
CA CYS A 74 -4.43 8.33 14.74
C CYS A 74 -3.18 7.55 15.17
N SER A 75 -2.29 8.11 15.97
CA SER A 75 -1.14 7.39 16.55
C SER A 75 -1.40 6.96 18.00
N ARG A 76 -0.61 6.04 18.49
CA ARG A 76 -0.73 5.41 19.80
C ARG A 76 0.63 5.28 20.45
N PHE A 77 0.65 5.40 21.77
CA PHE A 77 1.81 5.04 22.58
C PHE A 77 1.49 3.79 23.38
N TYR A 78 2.30 2.76 23.25
CA TYR A 78 2.15 1.49 23.94
C TYR A 78 3.20 1.28 25.01
N VAL A 79 2.87 0.43 26.01
CA VAL A 79 3.79 -0.05 27.04
C VAL A 79 3.52 -1.52 27.31
N ILE A 80 4.55 -2.37 27.25
CA ILE A 80 4.49 -3.75 27.73
C ILE A 80 4.79 -3.74 29.24
N LYS A 81 3.78 -4.06 30.03
CA LYS A 81 3.87 -3.92 31.51
C LYS A 81 4.46 -5.12 32.22
N SER A 82 4.39 -6.30 31.63
CA SER A 82 4.83 -7.58 32.20
C SER A 82 5.30 -8.52 31.09
N GLY A 83 5.85 -9.67 31.45
CA GLY A 83 6.32 -10.68 30.50
C GLY A 83 7.73 -10.44 29.99
N ARG A 84 8.07 -11.11 28.90
CA ARG A 84 9.42 -11.16 28.33
C ARG A 84 9.99 -9.80 27.91
N PHE A 85 9.13 -8.94 27.39
CA PHE A 85 9.53 -7.61 26.94
C PHE A 85 9.06 -6.49 27.88
N ALA A 86 8.85 -6.80 29.16
CA ALA A 86 8.43 -5.82 30.17
C ALA A 86 9.32 -4.57 30.15
N GLY A 87 8.71 -3.39 30.19
CA GLY A 87 9.38 -2.11 30.09
C GLY A 87 9.56 -1.59 28.68
N LEU A 88 9.30 -2.40 27.62
CA LEU A 88 9.29 -1.91 26.26
C LEU A 88 8.14 -0.92 26.08
N ALA A 89 8.46 0.25 25.54
CA ALA A 89 7.50 1.30 25.24
C ALA A 89 7.85 1.97 23.92
N GLY A 90 6.85 2.38 23.17
CA GLY A 90 7.05 2.98 21.86
C GLY A 90 5.79 3.55 21.25
N GLU A 91 5.92 4.12 20.06
CA GLU A 91 4.82 4.64 19.25
C GLU A 91 4.49 3.66 18.10
N GLY A 92 3.23 3.60 17.72
CA GLY A 92 2.71 2.64 16.74
C GLY A 92 2.19 1.36 17.41
N PRO A 93 2.32 0.19 16.74
CA PRO A 93 2.65 0.01 15.32
C PRO A 93 1.53 0.47 14.41
N GLU A 94 1.79 0.57 13.10
CA GLU A 94 0.76 0.71 12.08
C GLU A 94 0.27 -0.67 11.60
N TYR A 95 -0.85 -0.70 10.87
CA TYR A 95 -1.38 -1.91 10.25
C TYR A 95 -0.32 -2.64 9.42
N GLU A 96 0.46 -1.89 8.65
CA GLU A 96 1.50 -2.46 7.80
C GLU A 96 2.53 -3.27 8.59
N THR A 97 2.88 -2.86 9.80
CA THR A 97 3.78 -3.63 10.66
C THR A 97 3.11 -4.90 11.19
N LEU A 98 1.82 -4.82 11.62
CA LEU A 98 1.06 -5.99 12.07
C LEU A 98 0.86 -7.01 10.95
N GLY A 99 0.52 -6.53 9.76
CA GLY A 99 0.36 -7.38 8.58
C GLY A 99 1.68 -7.96 8.08
N SER A 100 2.72 -7.15 7.99
CA SER A 100 3.99 -7.59 7.37
C SER A 100 4.84 -8.48 8.28
N ILE A 101 4.95 -8.14 9.57
CA ILE A 101 5.74 -8.93 10.54
C ILE A 101 4.86 -10.00 11.23
N GLY A 102 3.57 -9.72 11.38
CA GLY A 102 2.60 -10.63 12.01
C GLY A 102 2.04 -11.65 11.01
N SER A 103 0.85 -11.41 10.47
CA SER A 103 0.11 -12.41 9.67
C SER A 103 0.85 -12.90 8.43
N ARG A 104 1.61 -12.06 7.72
CA ARG A 104 2.42 -12.46 6.57
C ARG A 104 3.50 -13.49 6.95
N CYS A 105 4.10 -13.35 8.14
CA CYS A 105 5.09 -14.29 8.68
C CYS A 105 4.46 -15.39 9.57
N GLY A 106 3.12 -15.40 9.74
CA GLY A 106 2.41 -16.34 10.59
C GLY A 106 2.60 -16.07 12.10
N VAL A 107 3.10 -14.91 12.49
CA VAL A 107 3.39 -14.56 13.89
C VAL A 107 2.12 -13.99 14.54
N ASP A 108 1.63 -14.64 15.60
CA ASP A 108 0.48 -14.25 16.41
C ASP A 108 0.85 -13.71 17.82
N ASP A 109 2.14 -13.53 18.08
CA ASP A 109 2.68 -12.93 19.31
C ASP A 109 2.83 -11.41 19.12
N ILE A 110 1.84 -10.66 19.63
CA ILE A 110 1.84 -9.19 19.52
C ILE A 110 3.03 -8.54 20.24
N GLU A 111 3.51 -9.10 21.33
CA GLU A 111 4.66 -8.52 22.05
C GLU A 111 5.95 -8.67 21.24
N ALA A 112 6.11 -9.79 20.53
CA ALA A 112 7.21 -9.97 19.58
C ALA A 112 7.09 -8.99 18.40
N ILE A 113 5.88 -8.71 17.89
CA ILE A 113 5.65 -7.72 16.83
C ILE A 113 5.96 -6.30 17.35
N LEU A 114 5.56 -5.95 18.57
CA LEU A 114 5.94 -4.67 19.19
C LEU A 114 7.46 -4.54 19.36
N LYS A 115 8.14 -5.64 19.71
CA LYS A 115 9.61 -5.68 19.78
C LYS A 115 10.25 -5.53 18.40
N ALA A 116 9.68 -6.16 17.37
CA ALA A 116 10.11 -5.98 15.99
C ALA A 116 9.94 -4.52 15.54
N ASN A 117 8.79 -3.89 15.82
CA ASN A 117 8.54 -2.49 15.54
C ASN A 117 9.58 -1.56 16.19
N ASP A 118 9.92 -1.78 17.46
CA ASP A 118 10.98 -1.03 18.15
C ASP A 118 12.35 -1.18 17.46
N LYS A 119 12.72 -2.43 17.09
CA LYS A 119 13.97 -2.70 16.38
C LYS A 119 14.02 -2.01 15.02
N LEU A 120 12.97 -2.18 14.20
CA LEU A 120 12.90 -1.59 12.87
C LEU A 120 12.99 -0.07 12.91
N ASN A 121 12.27 0.58 13.83
CA ASN A 121 12.35 2.02 14.04
C ASN A 121 13.76 2.47 14.44
N ARG A 122 14.42 1.77 15.35
CA ARG A 122 15.78 2.09 15.79
C ARG A 122 16.84 1.88 14.72
N TYR A 123 16.65 0.87 13.86
CA TYR A 123 17.56 0.58 12.75
C TYR A 123 17.26 1.44 11.50
N GLY A 124 16.16 2.19 11.47
CA GLY A 124 15.73 2.94 10.29
C GLY A 124 15.35 2.03 9.13
N MET A 125 14.74 0.88 9.42
CA MET A 125 14.33 -0.13 8.44
C MET A 125 12.82 -0.10 8.23
N ASP A 126 12.40 -0.29 6.99
CA ASP A 126 11.00 -0.43 6.62
C ASP A 126 10.43 -1.79 7.06
N SER A 127 9.25 -1.78 7.70
CA SER A 127 8.60 -3.01 8.16
C SER A 127 7.98 -3.82 7.02
N ILE A 128 7.55 -3.18 5.94
CA ILE A 128 6.94 -3.84 4.77
C ILE A 128 7.98 -4.69 4.06
N THR A 129 9.07 -4.06 3.61
CA THR A 129 10.17 -4.74 2.93
C THR A 129 10.80 -5.81 3.82
N THR A 130 11.03 -5.51 5.10
CA THR A 130 11.62 -6.48 6.03
C THR A 130 10.72 -7.68 6.23
N GLY A 131 9.41 -7.46 6.43
CA GLY A 131 8.43 -8.54 6.57
C GLY A 131 8.30 -9.39 5.31
N GLU A 132 8.32 -8.75 4.13
CA GLU A 132 8.24 -9.47 2.86
C GLU A 132 9.47 -10.36 2.61
N VAL A 133 10.67 -9.84 2.80
CA VAL A 133 11.88 -10.63 2.58
C VAL A 133 12.03 -11.78 3.58
N ILE A 134 11.56 -11.60 4.83
CA ILE A 134 11.51 -12.67 5.83
C ILE A 134 10.46 -13.73 5.44
N ALA A 135 9.26 -13.31 5.03
CA ALA A 135 8.21 -14.23 4.60
C ALA A 135 8.60 -15.02 3.34
N LEU A 136 9.27 -14.37 2.38
CA LEU A 136 9.87 -15.03 1.23
C LEU A 136 10.89 -16.12 1.67
N ALA A 137 11.76 -15.78 2.63
CA ALA A 137 12.72 -16.75 3.18
C ALA A 137 12.02 -17.91 3.89
N MET A 138 10.91 -17.65 4.64
CA MET A 138 10.09 -18.69 5.26
C MET A 138 9.48 -19.62 4.20
N GLU A 139 8.92 -19.08 3.12
CA GLU A 139 8.39 -19.89 2.03
C GLU A 139 9.49 -20.68 1.30
N CYS A 140 10.65 -20.09 1.07
CA CYS A 140 11.81 -20.80 0.50
C CYS A 140 12.29 -21.95 1.42
N TYR A 141 12.28 -21.72 2.74
CA TYR A 141 12.63 -22.75 3.72
C TYR A 141 11.61 -23.91 3.73
N GLU A 142 10.32 -23.59 3.76
CA GLU A 142 9.24 -24.59 3.69
C GLU A 142 9.29 -25.41 2.40
N ARG A 143 9.65 -24.80 1.27
CA ARG A 143 9.80 -25.46 -0.03
C ARG A 143 11.13 -26.22 -0.19
N GLY A 144 12.02 -26.16 0.80
CA GLY A 144 13.35 -26.77 0.75
C GLY A 144 14.34 -26.08 -0.20
N LEU A 145 14.06 -24.83 -0.60
CA LEU A 145 14.96 -24.00 -1.40
C LEU A 145 16.06 -23.34 -0.53
N LEU A 146 15.85 -23.26 0.77
CA LEU A 146 16.81 -22.85 1.78
C LEU A 146 16.94 -23.91 2.85
N THR A 147 18.18 -24.13 3.33
CA THR A 147 18.45 -25.10 4.41
C THR A 147 18.69 -24.36 5.73
N LYS A 148 18.55 -25.09 6.84
CA LYS A 148 18.82 -24.57 8.17
C LYS A 148 20.25 -24.06 8.32
N GLU A 149 21.22 -24.72 7.68
CA GLU A 149 22.64 -24.33 7.68
C GLU A 149 22.85 -23.00 6.97
N GLN A 150 22.21 -22.78 5.82
CA GLN A 150 22.26 -21.51 5.09
C GLN A 150 21.65 -20.35 5.90
N LEU A 151 20.70 -20.67 6.77
CA LEU A 151 20.05 -19.75 7.71
C LEU A 151 20.85 -19.56 9.01
N GLY A 152 22.06 -20.08 9.12
CA GLY A 152 22.89 -19.97 10.33
C GLY A 152 22.36 -20.77 11.52
N GLY A 153 21.63 -21.86 11.26
CA GLY A 153 21.02 -22.70 12.29
C GLY A 153 19.61 -22.29 12.71
N LEU A 154 19.04 -21.22 12.14
CA LEU A 154 17.68 -20.80 12.45
C LEU A 154 16.65 -21.80 11.90
N ASP A 155 15.65 -22.07 12.73
CA ASP A 155 14.44 -22.80 12.32
C ASP A 155 13.40 -21.77 11.82
N LEU A 156 13.33 -21.58 10.51
CA LEU A 156 12.53 -20.52 9.90
C LEU A 156 11.12 -21.01 9.50
N THR A 157 10.47 -21.71 10.44
CA THR A 157 9.07 -22.14 10.30
C THR A 157 8.10 -20.96 10.49
N TRP A 158 6.92 -21.05 9.86
CA TRP A 158 5.87 -20.05 10.04
C TRP A 158 5.55 -19.83 11.52
N GLY A 159 5.42 -18.56 11.92
CA GLY A 159 5.09 -18.17 13.29
C GLY A 159 6.27 -18.16 14.26
N ASN A 160 7.48 -18.53 13.84
CA ASN A 160 8.65 -18.46 14.73
C ASN A 160 9.11 -17.01 14.94
N ALA A 161 8.53 -16.35 15.94
CA ALA A 161 8.82 -14.96 16.29
C ALA A 161 10.30 -14.72 16.62
N GLU A 162 10.98 -15.70 17.24
CA GLU A 162 12.42 -15.61 17.59
C GLU A 162 13.29 -15.55 16.34
N ALA A 163 12.98 -16.38 15.36
CA ALA A 163 13.70 -16.37 14.09
C ALA A 163 13.48 -15.03 13.37
N VAL A 164 12.24 -14.49 13.38
CA VAL A 164 11.94 -13.16 12.81
C VAL A 164 12.76 -12.07 13.48
N LEU A 165 12.76 -12.00 14.82
CA LEU A 165 13.53 -10.99 15.59
C LEU A 165 15.04 -11.10 15.35
N THR A 166 15.55 -12.33 15.17
CA THR A 166 16.95 -12.58 14.88
C THR A 166 17.29 -12.14 13.45
N LEU A 167 16.43 -12.45 12.46
CA LEU A 167 16.64 -12.02 11.07
C LEU A 167 16.62 -10.51 10.93
N ILE A 168 15.78 -9.78 11.67
CA ILE A 168 15.78 -8.32 11.68
C ILE A 168 17.19 -7.80 12.06
N ASP A 169 17.82 -8.36 13.12
CA ASP A 169 19.17 -7.98 13.48
C ASP A 169 20.21 -8.36 12.40
N MET A 170 20.07 -9.57 11.84
CA MET A 170 20.96 -10.05 10.79
C MET A 170 20.90 -9.16 9.53
N ILE A 171 19.70 -8.71 9.15
CA ILE A 171 19.50 -7.79 8.01
C ILE A 171 20.12 -6.43 8.32
N ALA A 172 19.82 -5.85 9.50
CA ALA A 172 20.32 -4.54 9.90
C ALA A 172 21.85 -4.47 9.89
N TYR A 173 22.50 -5.53 10.40
CA TYR A 173 23.97 -5.60 10.50
C TYR A 173 24.64 -6.36 9.35
N LYS A 174 23.88 -6.77 8.32
CA LYS A 174 24.36 -7.55 7.16
C LYS A 174 25.16 -8.79 7.55
N LYS A 175 24.65 -9.56 8.52
CA LYS A 175 25.32 -10.77 9.03
C LYS A 175 24.73 -12.03 8.42
N GLY A 176 25.58 -12.96 7.97
CA GLY A 176 25.15 -14.24 7.39
C GLY A 176 24.16 -14.05 6.23
N ILE A 177 23.04 -14.76 6.24
CA ILE A 177 22.00 -14.66 5.21
C ILE A 177 21.39 -13.24 5.17
N GLY A 178 21.39 -12.51 6.29
CA GLY A 178 20.90 -11.15 6.38
C GLY A 178 21.61 -10.17 5.43
N GLU A 179 22.88 -10.43 5.06
CA GLU A 179 23.57 -9.65 4.03
C GLU A 179 22.82 -9.70 2.69
N LYS A 180 22.33 -10.86 2.28
CA LYS A 180 21.61 -11.04 1.01
C LYS A 180 20.19 -10.50 1.11
N MET A 181 19.53 -10.69 2.25
CA MET A 181 18.19 -10.19 2.52
C MET A 181 18.13 -8.65 2.56
N ALA A 182 19.20 -7.98 2.96
CA ALA A 182 19.27 -6.51 3.03
C ALA A 182 19.11 -5.78 1.68
N TYR A 183 19.12 -6.50 0.57
CA TYR A 183 18.89 -5.95 -0.77
C TYR A 183 17.44 -6.08 -1.26
N GLY A 184 16.52 -6.51 -0.40
CA GLY A 184 15.09 -6.66 -0.68
C GLY A 184 14.73 -7.99 -1.34
N ALA A 185 13.42 -8.24 -1.44
CA ALA A 185 12.87 -9.54 -1.85
C ALA A 185 13.26 -9.93 -3.28
N LYS A 186 13.28 -8.99 -4.23
CA LYS A 186 13.71 -9.27 -5.60
C LYS A 186 15.11 -9.84 -5.67
N LYS A 187 16.08 -9.14 -5.09
CA LYS A 187 17.49 -9.55 -5.09
C LYS A 187 17.73 -10.78 -4.26
N PHE A 188 17.01 -10.94 -3.17
CA PHE A 188 17.08 -12.13 -2.35
C PHE A 188 16.55 -13.36 -3.10
N GLY A 189 15.40 -13.26 -3.80
CA GLY A 189 14.88 -14.35 -4.65
C GLY A 189 15.85 -14.74 -5.77
N GLU A 190 16.47 -13.75 -6.44
CA GLU A 190 17.52 -13.98 -7.44
C GLU A 190 18.72 -14.74 -6.84
N PHE A 191 19.15 -14.39 -5.61
CA PHE A 191 20.23 -15.07 -4.88
C PHE A 191 19.89 -16.51 -4.52
N VAL A 192 18.68 -16.77 -4.01
CA VAL A 192 18.24 -18.14 -3.68
C VAL A 192 18.17 -19.00 -4.95
N GLY A 193 17.72 -18.41 -6.06
CA GLY A 193 17.58 -19.12 -7.34
C GLY A 193 16.44 -20.14 -7.34
N GLN A 194 16.49 -21.12 -8.21
CA GLN A 194 15.52 -22.24 -8.30
C GLN A 194 14.05 -21.79 -8.41
N GLY A 195 13.79 -20.59 -8.96
CA GLY A 195 12.46 -20.03 -9.11
C GLY A 195 11.96 -19.21 -7.90
N ALA A 196 12.79 -18.98 -6.87
CA ALA A 196 12.45 -18.15 -5.72
C ALA A 196 12.20 -16.67 -6.09
N ASP A 197 12.82 -16.20 -7.17
CA ASP A 197 12.57 -14.87 -7.74
C ASP A 197 11.10 -14.65 -8.13
N LYS A 198 10.40 -15.71 -8.58
CA LYS A 198 8.97 -15.68 -8.93
C LYS A 198 8.05 -15.67 -7.72
N LEU A 199 8.56 -16.05 -6.56
CA LEU A 199 7.79 -16.01 -5.30
C LEU A 199 7.80 -14.62 -4.69
N ALA A 200 8.82 -13.80 -4.95
CA ALA A 200 8.96 -12.46 -4.38
C ALA A 200 7.76 -11.57 -4.73
N ALA A 201 7.02 -11.11 -3.71
CA ALA A 201 5.86 -10.25 -3.89
C ALA A 201 6.33 -8.79 -4.03
N GLN A 202 6.74 -8.42 -5.24
CA GLN A 202 7.28 -7.09 -5.57
C GLN A 202 6.86 -6.63 -6.97
N VAL A 203 6.84 -5.33 -7.21
CA VAL A 203 6.69 -4.72 -8.54
C VAL A 203 7.79 -3.69 -8.73
N LYS A 204 8.49 -3.73 -9.85
CA LYS A 204 9.61 -2.80 -10.18
C LYS A 204 10.69 -2.73 -9.08
N GLY A 205 10.81 -3.79 -8.24
CA GLY A 205 11.80 -3.89 -7.17
C GLY A 205 11.35 -3.34 -5.82
N LEU A 206 10.11 -2.87 -5.68
CA LEU A 206 9.51 -2.49 -4.40
C LEU A 206 8.50 -3.57 -3.96
N GLU A 207 8.58 -3.99 -2.72
CA GLU A 207 7.73 -5.02 -2.13
C GLU A 207 6.27 -4.57 -2.00
N ILE A 208 5.34 -5.53 -2.20
CA ILE A 208 3.90 -5.30 -2.01
C ILE A 208 3.60 -5.14 -0.51
N ILE A 209 2.81 -4.16 -0.17
CA ILE A 209 2.33 -3.89 1.18
C ILE A 209 1.56 -5.08 1.79
N ALA A 210 1.14 -4.99 3.05
CA ALA A 210 0.27 -5.99 3.68
C ALA A 210 -1.19 -5.94 3.16
N GLY A 211 -1.37 -5.68 1.87
CA GLY A 211 -2.65 -5.60 1.17
C GLY A 211 -2.74 -6.64 0.07
N GLU A 212 -3.66 -7.58 0.17
CA GLU A 212 -3.84 -8.70 -0.76
C GLU A 212 -4.44 -8.24 -2.11
N PRO A 213 -3.71 -8.24 -3.22
CA PRO A 213 -4.20 -7.71 -4.50
C PRO A 213 -5.44 -8.43 -5.03
N ARG A 214 -5.56 -9.74 -4.76
CA ARG A 214 -6.70 -10.55 -5.21
C ARG A 214 -8.00 -10.14 -4.51
N GLY A 215 -7.92 -9.49 -3.34
CA GLY A 215 -9.08 -8.96 -2.60
C GLY A 215 -9.50 -7.54 -2.97
N MET A 216 -8.67 -6.79 -3.72
CA MET A 216 -8.80 -5.35 -3.97
C MET A 216 -8.31 -4.99 -5.37
N LYS A 217 -9.22 -4.84 -6.36
CA LYS A 217 -8.81 -4.70 -7.78
C LYS A 217 -8.21 -3.34 -8.10
N ALA A 218 -8.70 -2.24 -7.52
CA ALA A 218 -8.11 -0.93 -7.73
C ALA A 218 -6.73 -0.83 -7.06
N PHE A 219 -6.55 -1.37 -5.86
CA PHE A 219 -5.22 -1.48 -5.24
C PHE A 219 -4.27 -2.37 -6.06
N ALA A 220 -4.75 -3.50 -6.58
CA ALA A 220 -3.95 -4.35 -7.47
C ALA A 220 -3.42 -3.57 -8.69
N LEU A 221 -4.30 -2.77 -9.34
CA LEU A 221 -3.90 -1.90 -10.44
C LEU A 221 -2.90 -0.83 -9.98
N THR A 222 -3.12 -0.21 -8.80
CA THR A 222 -2.19 0.76 -8.22
C THR A 222 -0.80 0.18 -8.06
N TYR A 223 -0.66 -1.03 -7.48
CA TYR A 223 0.65 -1.68 -7.32
C TYR A 223 1.34 -1.91 -8.66
N ALA A 224 0.58 -2.28 -9.70
CA ALA A 224 1.13 -2.53 -11.02
C ALA A 224 1.64 -1.25 -11.70
N VAL A 225 0.88 -0.14 -11.63
CA VAL A 225 1.15 1.07 -12.44
C VAL A 225 1.97 2.14 -11.74
N SER A 226 2.05 2.12 -10.40
CA SER A 226 2.79 3.14 -9.64
C SER A 226 4.23 3.30 -10.14
N SER A 227 4.64 4.55 -10.28
CA SER A 227 6.00 4.92 -10.72
C SER A 227 7.11 4.40 -9.79
N ARG A 228 6.81 4.29 -8.50
CA ARG A 228 7.70 3.79 -7.44
C ARG A 228 7.82 2.26 -7.36
N GLY A 229 6.88 1.53 -7.92
CA GLY A 229 6.68 0.10 -7.69
C GLY A 229 5.44 -0.18 -6.86
N ALA A 230 5.39 -1.28 -6.12
CA ALA A 230 4.19 -1.76 -5.41
C ALA A 230 3.75 -0.88 -4.21
N ASP A 231 3.55 0.40 -4.45
CA ASP A 231 3.18 1.40 -3.44
C ASP A 231 1.68 1.70 -3.46
N HIS A 232 1.03 1.67 -2.29
CA HIS A 232 -0.39 2.05 -2.15
C HIS A 232 -0.60 3.55 -1.95
N LEU A 233 0.39 4.28 -1.42
CA LEU A 233 0.26 5.70 -1.09
C LEU A 233 0.29 6.61 -2.33
N ARG A 234 0.60 6.06 -3.50
CA ARG A 234 0.52 6.81 -4.77
C ARG A 234 -0.90 6.94 -5.30
N ALA A 235 -1.87 6.14 -4.80
CA ALA A 235 -3.29 6.29 -5.12
C ALA A 235 -4.18 6.12 -3.90
N GLU A 236 -4.09 5.02 -3.17
CA GLU A 236 -4.96 4.65 -2.03
C GLU A 236 -6.47 4.66 -2.41
N PRO A 237 -6.90 3.85 -3.40
CA PRO A 237 -8.23 3.94 -4.01
C PRO A 237 -9.34 3.34 -3.13
N MET A 238 -9.57 3.94 -1.95
CA MET A 238 -10.52 3.47 -0.94
C MET A 238 -11.97 3.44 -1.41
N PHE A 239 -12.29 4.12 -2.51
CA PHE A 239 -13.65 4.17 -3.04
C PHE A 239 -14.21 2.79 -3.41
N GLU A 240 -13.35 1.83 -3.79
CA GLU A 240 -13.80 0.47 -4.12
C GLU A 240 -14.44 -0.31 -2.94
N PHE A 241 -14.32 0.23 -1.71
CA PHE A 241 -14.97 -0.30 -0.51
C PHE A 241 -16.28 0.44 -0.15
N SER A 242 -16.64 1.49 -0.88
CA SER A 242 -17.77 2.35 -0.52
C SER A 242 -19.12 1.66 -0.64
N ASN A 243 -19.25 0.64 -1.51
CA ASN A 243 -20.52 0.01 -1.92
C ASN A 243 -21.58 1.03 -2.40
N ASN A 244 -21.16 2.27 -2.74
CA ASN A 244 -22.05 3.34 -3.18
C ASN A 244 -22.13 3.40 -4.70
N ALA A 245 -23.04 2.59 -5.26
CA ALA A 245 -23.24 2.47 -6.71
C ALA A 245 -23.68 3.77 -7.38
N GLU A 246 -24.51 4.58 -6.71
CA GLU A 246 -24.99 5.86 -7.26
C GLU A 246 -23.85 6.86 -7.40
N LEU A 247 -23.05 7.04 -6.34
CA LEU A 247 -21.89 7.92 -6.38
C LEU A 247 -20.82 7.43 -7.37
N ALA A 248 -20.66 6.09 -7.51
CA ALA A 248 -19.78 5.49 -8.50
C ALA A 248 -20.17 5.83 -9.94
N VAL A 249 -21.47 5.77 -10.26
CA VAL A 249 -21.95 6.19 -11.58
C VAL A 249 -21.71 7.68 -11.82
N LYS A 250 -21.96 8.51 -10.81
CA LYS A 250 -21.76 9.97 -10.90
C LYS A 250 -20.28 10.34 -11.12
N ARG A 251 -19.35 9.73 -10.35
CA ARG A 251 -17.91 10.06 -10.40
C ARG A 251 -17.17 9.35 -11.53
N PHE A 252 -17.43 8.06 -11.71
CA PHE A 252 -16.63 7.17 -12.56
C PHE A 252 -17.42 6.58 -13.73
N GLY A 253 -18.70 6.91 -13.89
CA GLY A 253 -19.53 6.46 -15.01
C GLY A 253 -19.92 4.98 -14.97
N ALA A 254 -19.65 4.26 -13.86
CA ALA A 254 -20.00 2.85 -13.72
C ALA A 254 -20.14 2.46 -12.24
N LYS A 255 -21.18 1.70 -11.92
CA LYS A 255 -21.44 1.25 -10.54
C LYS A 255 -20.36 0.33 -9.98
N GLU A 256 -19.69 -0.42 -10.85
CA GLU A 256 -18.65 -1.40 -10.54
C GLU A 256 -17.43 -0.76 -9.87
N ALA A 257 -17.23 0.55 -10.04
CA ALA A 257 -16.16 1.30 -9.36
C ALA A 257 -16.23 1.20 -7.83
N ALA A 258 -17.44 1.05 -7.26
CA ALA A 258 -17.67 0.98 -5.81
C ALA A 258 -17.45 -0.41 -5.20
N PHE A 259 -17.16 -1.44 -6.00
CA PHE A 259 -17.11 -2.82 -5.53
C PHE A 259 -15.72 -3.41 -5.73
N ARG A 260 -15.06 -3.82 -4.64
CA ARG A 260 -13.64 -4.20 -4.59
C ARG A 260 -13.24 -5.39 -5.48
N LEU A 261 -14.16 -6.29 -5.82
CA LEU A 261 -13.89 -7.48 -6.64
C LEU A 261 -14.24 -7.30 -8.12
N GLU A 262 -14.84 -6.17 -8.49
CA GLU A 262 -15.18 -5.83 -9.87
C GLU A 262 -13.97 -5.20 -10.59
N TYR A 263 -13.91 -5.38 -11.92
CA TYR A 263 -12.77 -4.89 -12.72
C TYR A 263 -13.07 -3.59 -13.46
N LYS A 264 -14.33 -3.37 -13.87
CA LYS A 264 -14.73 -2.23 -14.66
C LYS A 264 -14.60 -0.92 -13.88
N ALA A 265 -14.16 0.12 -14.57
CA ALA A 265 -13.91 1.47 -14.07
C ALA A 265 -12.75 1.58 -13.06
N LYS A 266 -11.97 0.51 -12.83
CA LYS A 266 -10.80 0.59 -11.92
C LYS A 266 -9.72 1.51 -12.46
N GLY A 267 -9.52 1.58 -13.76
CA GLY A 267 -8.61 2.56 -14.38
C GLY A 267 -8.97 4.01 -14.07
N ARG A 268 -10.28 4.35 -14.07
CA ARG A 268 -10.78 5.69 -13.73
C ARG A 268 -10.60 6.00 -12.25
N VAL A 269 -10.89 5.00 -11.39
CA VAL A 269 -10.71 5.12 -9.94
C VAL A 269 -9.24 5.37 -9.62
N VAL A 270 -8.33 4.56 -10.12
CA VAL A 270 -6.89 4.70 -9.85
C VAL A 270 -6.37 6.05 -10.38
N LYS A 271 -6.74 6.45 -11.61
CA LYS A 271 -6.37 7.76 -12.14
C LYS A 271 -6.73 8.90 -11.18
N TYR A 272 -7.98 8.93 -10.72
CA TYR A 272 -8.45 9.98 -9.81
C TYR A 272 -7.67 10.00 -8.49
N TYR A 273 -7.48 8.82 -7.87
CA TYR A 273 -6.79 8.73 -6.59
C TYR A 273 -5.28 9.01 -6.70
N GLU A 274 -4.63 8.71 -7.81
CA GLU A 274 -3.24 9.14 -8.05
C GLU A 274 -3.12 10.66 -8.14
N GLU A 275 -4.06 11.32 -8.80
CA GLU A 275 -4.10 12.78 -8.91
C GLU A 275 -4.33 13.42 -7.54
N CYS A 276 -5.27 12.90 -6.76
CA CYS A 276 -5.51 13.30 -5.37
C CYS A 276 -4.28 13.07 -4.48
N ALA A 277 -3.62 11.91 -4.62
CA ALA A 277 -2.43 11.60 -3.85
C ALA A 277 -1.26 12.55 -4.18
N ALA A 278 -1.01 12.81 -5.47
CA ALA A 278 0.00 13.76 -5.90
C ALA A 278 -0.28 15.19 -5.39
N LEU A 279 -1.55 15.61 -5.40
CA LEU A 279 -1.98 16.88 -4.84
C LEU A 279 -1.75 16.93 -3.32
N ALA A 280 -2.17 15.90 -2.58
CA ALA A 280 -1.97 15.82 -1.14
C ALA A 280 -0.49 15.88 -0.75
N ASP A 281 0.37 15.15 -1.47
CA ASP A 281 1.82 15.17 -1.26
C ASP A 281 2.41 16.56 -1.52
N SER A 282 1.99 17.24 -2.58
CA SER A 282 2.42 18.60 -2.91
C SER A 282 2.02 19.63 -1.87
N LEU A 283 0.86 19.44 -1.24
CA LEU A 283 0.34 20.28 -0.16
C LEU A 283 0.83 19.87 1.24
N THR A 284 1.70 18.84 1.32
CA THR A 284 2.15 18.24 2.60
C THR A 284 0.98 17.75 3.47
N MET A 285 -0.12 17.33 2.84
CA MET A 285 -1.32 16.83 3.52
C MET A 285 -1.20 15.32 3.77
N CYS A 286 -1.53 14.91 4.99
CA CYS A 286 -1.53 13.49 5.36
C CYS A 286 -2.60 12.69 4.62
N LYS A 287 -2.26 11.48 4.15
CA LYS A 287 -3.20 10.55 3.47
C LYS A 287 -4.41 10.19 4.34
N ASN A 288 -4.22 9.99 5.65
CA ASN A 288 -5.35 9.74 6.56
C ASN A 288 -6.35 10.90 6.58
N ILE A 289 -5.89 12.14 6.48
CA ILE A 289 -6.78 13.31 6.42
C ILE A 289 -7.47 13.39 5.06
N SER A 290 -6.74 13.22 3.95
CA SER A 290 -7.33 13.27 2.61
C SER A 290 -8.38 12.17 2.39
N ALA A 291 -8.12 10.94 2.87
CA ALA A 291 -9.09 9.84 2.81
C ALA A 291 -10.36 10.11 3.62
N MET A 292 -10.26 10.80 4.76
CA MET A 292 -11.44 11.18 5.56
C MET A 292 -12.27 12.28 4.92
N LEU A 293 -11.67 13.13 4.12
CA LEU A 293 -12.41 14.15 3.36
C LEU A 293 -13.25 13.49 2.27
N ASP A 294 -12.78 12.42 1.65
CA ASP A 294 -13.49 11.72 0.57
C ASP A 294 -14.70 10.89 1.06
N GLY A 295 -14.70 10.41 2.29
CA GLY A 295 -15.76 9.55 2.85
C GLY A 295 -16.83 10.26 3.69
N ALA A 296 -16.75 11.55 3.89
CA ALA A 296 -17.60 12.26 4.84
C ALA A 296 -18.97 12.68 4.25
N PRO A 297 -20.03 12.71 5.07
CA PRO A 297 -21.39 13.06 4.59
C PRO A 297 -21.58 14.49 4.10
N ARG A 298 -20.64 15.40 4.37
CA ARG A 298 -20.65 16.82 3.96
C ARG A 298 -19.56 17.08 2.92
N TYR A 299 -19.64 16.52 1.86
CA TYR A 299 -18.95 16.44 0.60
C TYR A 299 -18.15 17.66 0.13
N TYR A 300 -16.97 17.84 0.66
CA TYR A 300 -15.92 18.50 -0.10
C TYR A 300 -14.97 17.41 -0.62
N GLU A 301 -14.87 17.29 -1.93
CA GLU A 301 -13.80 16.51 -2.57
C GLU A 301 -12.44 17.14 -2.22
N LEU A 302 -11.36 16.37 -2.27
CA LEU A 302 -10.02 16.88 -1.89
C LEU A 302 -9.62 18.12 -2.70
N GLU A 303 -9.90 18.11 -4.01
CA GLU A 303 -9.61 19.24 -4.89
C GLU A 303 -10.40 20.51 -4.55
N GLU A 304 -11.63 20.38 -4.04
CA GLU A 304 -12.40 21.54 -3.56
C GLU A 304 -11.78 22.12 -2.27
N VAL A 305 -11.40 21.25 -1.34
CA VAL A 305 -10.71 21.67 -0.11
C VAL A 305 -9.38 22.34 -0.46
N ALA A 306 -8.59 21.75 -1.34
CA ALA A 306 -7.30 22.27 -1.77
C ALA A 306 -7.44 23.64 -2.46
N SER A 307 -8.41 23.79 -3.38
CA SER A 307 -8.72 25.07 -4.04
C SER A 307 -9.02 26.17 -3.02
N ARG A 308 -9.89 25.90 -2.05
CA ARG A 308 -10.26 26.88 -0.99
C ARG A 308 -9.08 27.20 -0.08
N LEU A 309 -8.24 26.23 0.27
CA LEU A 309 -7.05 26.44 1.08
C LEU A 309 -5.99 27.26 0.35
N LEU A 310 -5.72 26.97 -0.93
CA LEU A 310 -4.78 27.72 -1.76
C LEU A 310 -5.21 29.16 -1.92
N LYS A 311 -6.52 29.42 -2.17
CA LYS A 311 -7.05 30.77 -2.24
C LYS A 311 -6.87 31.53 -0.91
N ALA A 312 -7.16 30.87 0.22
CA ALA A 312 -7.07 31.50 1.52
C ALA A 312 -5.64 31.73 2.02
N ALA A 313 -4.71 30.80 1.73
CA ALA A 313 -3.35 30.82 2.26
C ALA A 313 -2.39 31.65 1.41
N VAL A 314 -2.50 31.54 0.08
CA VAL A 314 -1.51 32.12 -0.87
C VAL A 314 -2.15 32.99 -1.96
N GLY A 315 -3.47 33.16 -1.94
CA GLY A 315 -4.19 34.01 -2.89
C GLY A 315 -4.36 33.41 -4.30
N TRP A 316 -4.10 32.11 -4.48
CA TRP A 316 -4.30 31.44 -5.75
C TRP A 316 -5.78 31.11 -5.94
N ASP A 317 -6.43 31.78 -6.87
CA ASP A 317 -7.83 31.59 -7.21
C ASP A 317 -7.94 30.56 -8.37
N MET A 318 -7.91 29.29 -8.02
CA MET A 318 -7.95 28.18 -8.95
C MET A 318 -9.24 27.39 -8.77
N SER A 319 -9.82 26.91 -9.87
CA SER A 319 -10.95 25.99 -9.77
C SER A 319 -10.52 24.62 -9.22
N PRO A 320 -11.42 23.83 -8.61
CA PRO A 320 -11.11 22.44 -8.21
C PRO A 320 -10.55 21.58 -9.35
N ARG A 321 -11.05 21.80 -10.57
CA ARG A 321 -10.55 21.11 -11.77
C ARG A 321 -9.09 21.46 -12.08
N ASP A 322 -8.73 22.75 -11.99
CA ASP A 322 -7.35 23.20 -12.26
C ASP A 322 -6.39 22.62 -11.22
N VAL A 323 -6.84 22.58 -9.96
CA VAL A 323 -6.07 21.97 -8.86
C VAL A 323 -5.86 20.48 -9.07
N LEU A 324 -6.90 19.74 -9.46
CA LEU A 324 -6.76 18.31 -9.76
C LEU A 324 -5.86 18.06 -10.99
N GLN A 325 -5.91 18.95 -12.00
CA GLN A 325 -5.03 18.89 -13.17
C GLN A 325 -3.54 19.04 -12.79
N MET A 326 -3.21 19.75 -11.69
CA MET A 326 -1.83 19.78 -11.18
C MET A 326 -1.37 18.36 -10.78
N GLY A 327 -2.23 17.57 -10.13
CA GLY A 327 -1.97 16.16 -9.85
C GLY A 327 -1.75 15.35 -11.13
N GLU A 328 -2.60 15.54 -12.15
CA GLU A 328 -2.45 14.89 -13.46
C GLU A 328 -1.09 15.21 -14.12
N ARG A 329 -0.65 16.47 -14.04
CA ARG A 329 0.68 16.88 -14.54
C ARG A 329 1.81 16.15 -13.83
N ILE A 330 1.76 16.06 -12.50
CA ILE A 330 2.77 15.38 -11.69
C ILE A 330 2.88 13.90 -12.09
N ILE A 331 1.76 13.18 -12.16
CA ILE A 331 1.75 11.77 -12.55
C ILE A 331 2.31 11.57 -13.97
N ASN A 332 2.01 12.47 -14.91
CA ASN A 332 2.57 12.39 -16.28
C ASN A 332 4.08 12.66 -16.30
N ILE A 333 4.61 13.57 -15.47
CA ILE A 333 6.05 13.81 -15.33
C ILE A 333 6.74 12.58 -14.72
N GLU A 334 6.18 12.01 -13.64
CA GLU A 334 6.70 10.77 -13.03
C GLU A 334 6.72 9.62 -14.05
N ARG A 335 5.63 9.44 -14.82
CA ARG A 335 5.57 8.41 -15.85
C ARG A 335 6.61 8.64 -16.94
N ALA A 336 6.74 9.86 -17.43
CA ALA A 336 7.75 10.22 -18.43
C ALA A 336 9.16 9.93 -17.93
N PHE A 337 9.46 10.25 -16.67
CA PHE A 337 10.75 9.95 -16.05
C PHE A 337 11.05 8.44 -16.07
N VAL A 338 10.14 7.60 -15.57
CA VAL A 338 10.39 6.14 -15.55
C VAL A 338 10.42 5.53 -16.95
N VAL A 339 9.65 6.06 -17.90
CA VAL A 339 9.72 5.66 -19.32
C VAL A 339 11.09 6.00 -19.91
N ARG A 340 11.65 7.17 -19.60
CA ARG A 340 13.01 7.55 -20.00
C ARG A 340 14.04 6.56 -19.47
N GLU A 341 13.86 6.07 -18.25
CA GLU A 341 14.72 5.05 -17.61
C GLU A 341 14.43 3.61 -18.11
N GLY A 342 13.45 3.41 -19.00
CA GLY A 342 13.21 2.14 -19.69
C GLY A 342 12.00 1.35 -19.22
N ILE A 343 11.21 1.87 -18.27
CA ILE A 343 9.97 1.24 -17.83
C ILE A 343 8.90 1.33 -18.93
N THR A 344 8.19 0.24 -19.14
CA THR A 344 7.14 0.11 -20.16
C THR A 344 5.93 -0.63 -19.58
N ARG A 345 4.90 -0.88 -20.43
CA ARG A 345 3.76 -1.73 -20.03
C ARG A 345 4.17 -3.09 -19.46
N LYS A 346 5.29 -3.67 -19.92
CA LYS A 346 5.77 -4.98 -19.43
C LYS A 346 6.14 -4.97 -17.97
N ASP A 347 6.51 -3.81 -17.45
CA ASP A 347 6.90 -3.62 -16.06
C ASP A 347 5.70 -3.27 -15.17
N ASP A 348 4.57 -2.85 -15.79
CA ASP A 348 3.30 -2.60 -15.12
C ASP A 348 2.56 -3.94 -14.94
N THR A 349 3.07 -4.78 -14.05
CA THR A 349 2.58 -6.15 -13.82
C THR A 349 2.53 -6.49 -12.34
N LEU A 350 2.01 -7.66 -12.03
CA LEU A 350 2.01 -8.25 -10.68
C LEU A 350 2.70 -9.62 -10.72
N PRO A 351 3.25 -10.11 -9.60
CA PRO A 351 3.72 -11.49 -9.48
C PRO A 351 2.69 -12.52 -9.94
N GLU A 352 3.15 -13.61 -10.58
CA GLU A 352 2.29 -14.64 -11.15
C GLU A 352 1.26 -15.21 -10.17
N ARG A 353 1.61 -15.29 -8.89
CA ARG A 353 0.72 -15.74 -7.82
C ARG A 353 -0.62 -15.00 -7.86
N PHE A 354 -0.61 -13.67 -7.98
CA PHE A 354 -1.84 -12.87 -7.93
C PHE A 354 -2.66 -12.97 -9.23
N LEU A 355 -2.01 -13.28 -10.35
CA LEU A 355 -2.64 -13.41 -11.66
C LEU A 355 -3.23 -14.79 -11.92
N LYS A 356 -2.68 -15.84 -11.27
CA LYS A 356 -2.96 -17.24 -11.63
C LYS A 356 -3.45 -18.11 -10.46
N GLU A 357 -3.07 -17.80 -9.22
CA GLU A 357 -3.44 -18.60 -8.07
C GLU A 357 -4.66 -17.98 -7.37
N PRO A 358 -5.84 -18.63 -7.39
CA PRO A 358 -7.02 -18.10 -6.74
C PRO A 358 -6.88 -18.12 -5.22
N LEU A 359 -7.50 -17.17 -4.53
CA LEU A 359 -7.62 -17.22 -3.06
C LEU A 359 -8.38 -18.46 -2.63
N PRO A 360 -7.89 -19.17 -1.59
CA PRO A 360 -8.46 -20.44 -1.16
C PRO A 360 -9.87 -20.29 -0.54
N PRO A 361 -10.62 -21.39 -0.40
CA PRO A 361 -12.02 -21.37 0.05
C PRO A 361 -12.26 -20.70 1.41
N GLU A 362 -11.33 -20.81 2.35
CA GLU A 362 -11.40 -20.17 3.67
C GLU A 362 -11.43 -18.64 3.61
N CYS A 363 -11.04 -18.04 2.49
CA CYS A 363 -11.13 -16.61 2.25
C CYS A 363 -12.57 -16.08 2.06
N GLY A 364 -13.57 -16.93 2.17
CA GLY A 364 -14.98 -16.53 2.21
C GLY A 364 -15.38 -15.56 1.09
N PRO A 365 -15.67 -14.27 1.40
CA PRO A 365 -16.09 -13.31 0.38
C PRO A 365 -15.05 -13.06 -0.73
N SER A 366 -13.78 -13.41 -0.51
CA SER A 366 -12.70 -13.25 -1.49
C SER A 366 -12.27 -14.56 -2.14
N ALA A 367 -12.86 -15.71 -1.74
CA ALA A 367 -12.50 -17.02 -2.25
C ALA A 367 -12.61 -17.08 -3.79
N GLY A 368 -11.68 -17.79 -4.42
CA GLY A 368 -11.63 -17.96 -5.88
C GLY A 368 -11.15 -16.72 -6.66
N SER A 369 -10.91 -15.58 -6.00
CA SER A 369 -10.51 -14.35 -6.67
C SER A 369 -9.05 -14.41 -7.13
N ILE A 370 -8.80 -13.94 -8.36
CA ILE A 370 -7.49 -13.63 -8.97
C ILE A 370 -7.48 -12.17 -9.42
N VAL A 371 -6.40 -11.71 -10.03
CA VAL A 371 -6.33 -10.38 -10.66
C VAL A 371 -6.28 -10.53 -12.19
N GLU A 372 -7.34 -10.11 -12.87
CA GLU A 372 -7.35 -9.95 -14.32
C GLU A 372 -6.81 -8.56 -14.66
N LEU A 373 -5.48 -8.43 -14.76
CA LEU A 373 -4.81 -7.14 -14.81
C LEU A 373 -4.97 -6.42 -16.16
N GLU A 374 -4.90 -7.15 -17.29
CA GLU A 374 -4.84 -6.57 -18.62
C GLU A 374 -6.03 -5.65 -18.97
N PRO A 375 -7.30 -6.01 -18.70
CA PRO A 375 -8.42 -5.12 -18.96
C PRO A 375 -8.37 -3.83 -18.14
N MET A 376 -7.87 -3.88 -16.91
CA MET A 376 -7.71 -2.71 -16.06
C MET A 376 -6.58 -1.80 -16.55
N LEU A 377 -5.47 -2.36 -17.02
CA LEU A 377 -4.38 -1.61 -17.63
C LEU A 377 -4.84 -0.90 -18.92
N ASP A 378 -5.60 -1.58 -19.76
CA ASP A 378 -6.11 -1.00 -20.99
C ASP A 378 -7.02 0.21 -20.72
N GLU A 379 -7.95 0.09 -19.76
CA GLU A 379 -8.77 1.22 -19.33
C GLU A 379 -7.92 2.34 -18.72
N TYR A 380 -6.96 2.00 -17.86
CA TYR A 380 -6.09 2.98 -17.21
C TYR A 380 -5.29 3.80 -18.21
N TYR A 381 -4.63 3.15 -19.18
CA TYR A 381 -3.87 3.86 -20.22
C TYR A 381 -4.76 4.71 -21.12
N GLU A 382 -5.96 4.22 -21.43
CA GLU A 382 -6.93 4.98 -22.20
C GLU A 382 -7.32 6.28 -21.50
N VAL A 383 -7.72 6.21 -20.21
CA VAL A 383 -8.14 7.40 -19.47
C VAL A 383 -6.97 8.33 -19.12
N ARG A 384 -5.73 7.82 -19.09
CA ARG A 384 -4.50 8.61 -18.97
C ARG A 384 -4.10 9.30 -20.26
N GLY A 385 -4.62 8.85 -21.41
CA GLY A 385 -4.16 9.30 -22.72
C GLY A 385 -2.75 8.80 -23.05
N TRP A 386 -2.40 7.60 -22.58
CA TRP A 386 -1.15 6.92 -22.88
C TRP A 386 -1.37 5.86 -23.95
N ASP A 387 -0.30 5.47 -24.63
CA ASP A 387 -0.37 4.39 -25.61
C ASP A 387 -0.62 3.04 -24.90
N LYS A 388 -1.67 2.34 -25.34
CA LYS A 388 -2.08 1.08 -24.70
C LYS A 388 -1.05 -0.04 -24.83
N LYS A 389 -0.24 -0.04 -25.88
CA LYS A 389 0.73 -1.12 -26.13
C LYS A 389 2.00 -0.94 -25.29
N THR A 390 2.39 0.30 -25.07
CA THR A 390 3.68 0.63 -24.45
C THR A 390 3.55 1.24 -23.07
N GLY A 391 2.40 1.82 -22.72
CA GLY A 391 2.20 2.61 -21.51
C GLY A 391 2.92 3.98 -21.54
N ILE A 392 3.33 4.44 -22.71
CA ILE A 392 4.05 5.71 -22.89
C ILE A 392 3.04 6.85 -23.05
N PRO A 393 3.23 8.00 -22.36
CA PRO A 393 2.40 9.18 -22.58
C PRO A 393 2.44 9.66 -24.02
N LYS A 394 1.26 9.99 -24.58
CA LYS A 394 1.17 10.56 -25.93
C LYS A 394 1.58 12.03 -25.92
N ARG A 395 2.14 12.51 -27.05
CA ARG A 395 2.47 13.94 -27.25
C ARG A 395 1.26 14.83 -26.97
N SER A 396 0.10 14.49 -27.52
CA SER A 396 -1.14 15.25 -27.33
C SER A 396 -1.57 15.39 -25.85
N THR A 397 -1.36 14.36 -25.05
CA THR A 397 -1.63 14.40 -23.61
C THR A 397 -0.68 15.34 -22.88
N LEU A 398 0.62 15.23 -23.17
CA LEU A 398 1.64 16.09 -22.54
C LEU A 398 1.46 17.55 -22.93
N GLU A 399 1.17 17.86 -24.20
CA GLU A 399 0.94 19.24 -24.66
C GLU A 399 -0.34 19.84 -24.05
N ARG A 400 -1.43 19.05 -23.94
CA ARG A 400 -2.66 19.48 -23.23
C ARG A 400 -2.41 19.87 -21.78
N LEU A 401 -1.41 19.28 -21.16
CA LEU A 401 -1.01 19.52 -19.76
C LEU A 401 0.10 20.58 -19.63
N ASP A 402 0.42 21.34 -20.66
CA ASP A 402 1.56 22.29 -20.71
C ASP A 402 2.92 21.64 -20.41
N LEU A 403 3.07 20.36 -20.79
CA LEU A 403 4.29 19.57 -20.62
C LEU A 403 4.99 19.30 -21.96
N LYS A 404 4.92 20.27 -22.91
CA LYS A 404 5.58 20.13 -24.20
C LYS A 404 7.08 19.83 -24.06
N TYR A 405 7.76 20.45 -23.09
CA TYR A 405 9.17 20.20 -22.85
C TYR A 405 9.45 18.73 -22.44
N VAL A 406 8.53 18.07 -21.74
CA VAL A 406 8.62 16.65 -21.41
C VAL A 406 8.43 15.78 -22.65
N ALA A 407 7.50 16.15 -23.52
CA ALA A 407 7.29 15.45 -24.79
C ALA A 407 8.54 15.54 -25.69
N ASP A 408 9.14 16.73 -25.78
CA ASP A 408 10.36 16.95 -26.57
C ASP A 408 11.57 16.18 -25.97
N ASP A 409 11.69 16.10 -24.64
CA ASP A 409 12.71 15.29 -23.97
C ASP A 409 12.51 13.80 -24.32
N LEU A 410 11.32 13.22 -24.13
CA LEU A 410 11.03 11.83 -24.50
C LEU A 410 11.29 11.55 -26.00
N ALA A 411 10.94 12.48 -26.88
CA ALA A 411 11.20 12.35 -28.31
C ALA A 411 12.71 12.28 -28.61
N SER A 412 13.53 13.05 -27.89
CA SER A 412 14.99 13.03 -28.05
C SER A 412 15.62 11.68 -27.72
N TYR A 413 14.96 10.89 -26.84
CA TYR A 413 15.35 9.51 -26.51
C TYR A 413 14.66 8.45 -27.37
N GLY A 414 13.81 8.83 -28.34
CA GLY A 414 13.00 7.89 -29.13
C GLY A 414 11.95 7.15 -28.29
N LYS A 415 11.48 7.74 -27.21
CA LYS A 415 10.57 7.14 -26.22
C LYS A 415 9.25 7.90 -26.07
N LEU A 416 8.82 8.61 -27.10
CA LEU A 416 7.51 9.28 -27.13
C LEU A 416 6.52 8.45 -27.94
N ALA A 417 5.28 8.37 -27.49
CA ALA A 417 4.16 7.83 -28.26
C ALA A 417 3.48 8.92 -29.08
N ASP A 418 2.99 8.56 -30.29
CA ASP A 418 2.24 9.44 -31.17
C ASP A 418 0.76 9.62 -30.73
#